data_65f27e3571f48ebf22b9454b528a2dc1
#
_entry.id   65f27e3571f48ebf22b9454b528a2dc1
#
_cell.length_a   1.000
_cell.length_b   1.000
_cell.length_c   1.000
_cell.angle_alpha   90.00
_cell.angle_beta   90.00
_cell.angle_gamma   90.00
#
_symmetry.space_group_name_H-M   'P 1'
#
loop_
_entity.id
_entity.type
_entity.pdbx_description
1 polymer ?
#
loop_
_entity_poly.entity_id
_entity_poly.type
_entity_poly.pdbx_seq_one_letter_code
_entity_poly.pdbx_strand_id
1 'polypeptide(L)'
;MKNRQKASIICKSILCFIICIFITNEAWFTNVVRAESSKLTDRSIEDFKKKLDEQVPKWQENYEVPGVAIGIVHEGRIAYTLNYGYVDKKTKKAVSDDTSFQAGSISKSLTAWGILHLVDEGRLLLDDPVGKYLTKWKLPNSEFHNNEVTIKRLLSHTAGLSAHKGYLGVAPGKHLDSIEESLSGKGWLNEPVEVTKKPGSETIYSGGGYTILQLVMEEVTGIPFDRYMEEQIMKPLGMKSSSFLQRPENQNLSKAYGYFGEELPSYQFTEQAAAGLKTNVTDMMTLILASMDANNKGNGVIKSERVTEMQKPVLGENGLGIFEKNLSNQWKLLYHSGDNRGWHSFYGFIPNTKDGLVILTNGEGGIDLRQDIYHAWIEHETGKSPESYFSLAEQRKNNFITSIVIGATLGLYLLLFVIRLYKGRRTFIFKQEKRSYIGLVVRTFSLIITAILVFCATYLWRVFSLNSGNTINFILIMVWIITLLISGFFPKIRSNKKNV
;
A
#
# COMPACT_ATOMS: atom_id res chain seq x y z
N MET A 1 0.81 -27.17 53.15
CA MET A 1 1.98 -26.32 52.94
C MET A 1 2.67 -26.54 51.55
N LYS A 2 2.96 -27.78 51.15
CA LYS A 2 3.63 -28.09 49.84
C LYS A 2 3.01 -27.48 48.60
N ASN A 3 1.67 -27.34 48.52
CA ASN A 3 1.00 -26.78 47.33
C ASN A 3 1.07 -25.25 47.21
N ARG A 4 1.24 -24.53 48.36
CA ARG A 4 1.49 -23.07 48.30
C ARG A 4 2.89 -22.72 47.83
N GLN A 5 3.90 -23.56 48.16
CA GLN A 5 5.26 -23.38 47.68
C GLN A 5 5.39 -23.60 46.17
N LYS A 6 4.74 -24.65 45.61
CA LYS A 6 4.75 -24.91 44.16
C LYS A 6 4.08 -23.78 43.36
N ALA A 7 2.96 -23.23 43.86
CA ALA A 7 2.30 -22.09 43.19
C ALA A 7 3.15 -20.81 43.25
N SER A 8 3.93 -20.60 44.32
CA SER A 8 4.86 -19.47 44.44
C SER A 8 6.04 -19.58 43.48
N ILE A 9 6.58 -20.79 43.29
CA ILE A 9 7.69 -21.05 42.35
C ILE A 9 7.24 -20.81 40.91
N ILE A 10 6.08 -21.32 40.52
CA ILE A 10 5.52 -21.12 39.16
C ILE A 10 5.25 -19.64 38.91
N CYS A 11 4.69 -18.88 39.86
CA CYS A 11 4.50 -17.44 39.72
C CYS A 11 5.82 -16.68 39.55
N LYS A 12 6.84 -17.03 40.33
CA LYS A 12 8.18 -16.42 40.23
C LYS A 12 8.86 -16.73 38.87
N SER A 13 8.74 -17.97 38.39
CA SER A 13 9.33 -18.37 37.09
C SER A 13 8.64 -17.67 35.91
N ILE A 14 7.32 -17.48 35.95
CA ILE A 14 6.57 -16.73 34.93
C ILE A 14 6.93 -15.24 34.99
N LEU A 15 7.06 -14.67 36.17
CA LEU A 15 7.47 -13.27 36.34
C LEU A 15 8.93 -13.05 35.84
N CYS A 16 9.85 -13.96 36.16
CA CYS A 16 11.20 -13.93 35.63
C CYS A 16 11.25 -14.06 34.09
N PHE A 17 10.42 -14.94 33.51
CA PHE A 17 10.34 -15.10 32.06
C PHE A 17 9.81 -13.84 31.37
N ILE A 18 8.79 -13.18 31.95
CA ILE A 18 8.25 -11.89 31.47
C ILE A 18 9.32 -10.80 31.59
N ILE A 19 10.06 -10.73 32.70
CA ILE A 19 11.15 -9.77 32.92
C ILE A 19 12.31 -10.02 31.95
N CYS A 20 12.67 -11.28 31.67
CA CYS A 20 13.72 -11.62 30.69
C CYS A 20 13.32 -11.19 29.26
N ILE A 21 12.06 -11.34 28.87
CA ILE A 21 11.54 -10.82 27.59
C ILE A 21 11.65 -9.29 27.53
N PHE A 22 11.43 -8.58 28.64
CA PHE A 22 11.58 -7.12 28.69
C PHE A 22 13.04 -6.68 28.53
N ILE A 23 13.98 -7.35 29.20
CA ILE A 23 15.40 -6.95 29.23
C ILE A 23 16.10 -7.25 27.87
N THR A 24 15.76 -8.37 27.23
CA THR A 24 16.36 -8.71 25.92
C THR A 24 15.87 -7.81 24.80
N ASN A 25 14.71 -7.18 24.92
CA ASN A 25 14.17 -6.27 23.91
C ASN A 25 14.69 -4.82 24.03
N GLU A 26 15.09 -4.35 25.23
CA GLU A 26 15.71 -3.02 25.35
C GLU A 26 17.06 -2.94 24.62
N ALA A 27 17.84 -4.02 24.63
CA ALA A 27 19.13 -4.08 23.91
C ALA A 27 18.95 -4.07 22.39
N TRP A 28 17.82 -4.55 21.87
CA TRP A 28 17.49 -4.51 20.45
C TRP A 28 17.04 -3.11 20.00
N PHE A 29 16.26 -2.41 20.84
CA PHE A 29 15.75 -1.07 20.56
C PHE A 29 16.81 0.03 20.67
N THR A 30 17.78 -0.08 21.57
CA THR A 30 18.86 0.91 21.72
C THR A 30 19.84 0.92 20.55
N ASN A 31 19.96 -0.17 19.82
CA ASN A 31 20.79 -0.22 18.59
C ASN A 31 20.09 0.40 17.35
N VAL A 32 18.77 0.55 17.36
CA VAL A 32 18.01 1.17 16.25
C VAL A 32 17.98 2.70 16.37
N VAL A 33 18.16 3.28 17.57
CA VAL A 33 17.99 4.73 17.82
C VAL A 33 19.33 5.49 17.80
N ARG A 34 20.48 4.80 17.78
CA ARG A 34 21.78 5.44 17.64
C ARG A 34 22.25 5.50 16.19
N ALA A 35 21.52 6.23 15.34
CA ALA A 35 22.11 6.78 14.14
C ALA A 35 22.87 8.05 14.55
N GLU A 36 24.18 7.92 14.74
CA GLU A 36 25.09 9.04 14.88
C GLU A 36 24.90 9.99 13.70
N SER A 37 24.80 11.28 13.99
CA SER A 37 24.94 12.34 13.00
C SER A 37 26.37 12.28 12.43
N SER A 38 26.59 11.40 11.46
CA SER A 38 27.82 11.39 10.70
C SER A 38 27.86 12.64 9.81
N LYS A 39 28.97 13.36 9.86
CA LYS A 39 29.34 14.45 8.95
C LYS A 39 28.92 14.09 7.53
N LEU A 40 28.49 15.09 6.75
CA LEU A 40 28.34 15.04 5.30
C LEU A 40 29.69 14.58 4.67
N THR A 41 29.98 13.30 4.75
CA THR A 41 30.99 12.64 3.96
C THR A 41 30.36 12.27 2.65
N ASP A 42 31.09 12.42 1.58
CA ASP A 42 30.82 11.99 0.22
C ASP A 42 30.23 10.56 0.26
N ARG A 43 28.89 10.44 0.28
CA ARG A 43 28.21 9.15 0.37
C ARG A 43 28.14 8.57 -1.03
N SER A 44 28.99 7.62 -1.30
CA SER A 44 29.03 7.03 -2.62
C SER A 44 27.75 6.23 -2.91
N ILE A 45 27.35 6.19 -4.15
CA ILE A 45 26.21 5.39 -4.59
C ILE A 45 26.47 3.88 -4.35
N GLU A 46 27.74 3.46 -4.33
CA GLU A 46 28.17 2.12 -3.97
C GLU A 46 27.86 1.78 -2.50
N ASP A 47 28.05 2.74 -1.58
CA ASP A 47 27.71 2.54 -0.16
C ASP A 47 26.20 2.39 0.01
N PHE A 48 25.41 3.16 -0.74
CA PHE A 48 23.96 3.01 -0.76
C PHE A 48 23.55 1.64 -1.30
N LYS A 49 24.12 1.22 -2.44
CA LYS A 49 23.90 -0.12 -2.99
C LYS A 49 24.23 -1.20 -1.97
N LYS A 50 25.40 -1.13 -1.32
CA LYS A 50 25.80 -2.08 -0.29
C LYS A 50 24.82 -2.12 0.88
N LYS A 51 24.36 -0.95 1.35
CA LYS A 51 23.32 -0.86 2.37
C LYS A 51 22.04 -1.59 1.95
N LEU A 52 21.60 -1.44 0.70
CA LEU A 52 20.43 -2.15 0.18
C LEU A 52 20.67 -3.66 0.10
N ASP A 53 21.83 -4.11 -0.40
CA ASP A 53 22.18 -5.53 -0.48
C ASP A 53 22.14 -6.22 0.90
N GLU A 54 22.51 -5.49 1.95
CA GLU A 54 22.51 -6.01 3.33
C GLU A 54 21.12 -5.96 3.99
N GLN A 55 20.31 -4.95 3.69
CA GLN A 55 19.06 -4.71 4.41
C GLN A 55 17.82 -5.27 3.70
N VAL A 56 17.76 -5.15 2.37
CA VAL A 56 16.56 -5.56 1.61
C VAL A 56 16.19 -7.02 1.83
N PRO A 57 17.11 -7.99 1.83
CA PRO A 57 16.76 -9.39 2.12
C PRO A 57 16.13 -9.57 3.51
N LYS A 58 16.62 -8.84 4.53
CA LYS A 58 16.06 -8.87 5.89
C LYS A 58 14.68 -8.24 5.96
N TRP A 59 14.48 -7.12 5.27
CA TRP A 59 13.17 -6.48 5.19
C TRP A 59 12.16 -7.35 4.42
N GLN A 60 12.57 -8.03 3.34
CA GLN A 60 11.73 -8.98 2.62
C GLN A 60 11.24 -10.12 3.52
N GLU A 61 12.14 -10.69 4.32
CA GLU A 61 11.79 -11.74 5.29
C GLU A 61 10.82 -11.20 6.35
N ASN A 62 11.12 -10.03 6.94
CA ASN A 62 10.29 -9.41 7.98
C ASN A 62 8.87 -9.05 7.51
N TYR A 63 8.72 -8.65 6.24
CA TYR A 63 7.44 -8.23 5.66
C TYR A 63 6.80 -9.29 4.78
N GLU A 64 7.41 -10.47 4.68
CA GLU A 64 6.95 -11.60 3.86
C GLU A 64 6.74 -11.23 2.39
N VAL A 65 7.60 -10.36 1.83
CA VAL A 65 7.54 -9.94 0.43
C VAL A 65 8.38 -10.88 -0.43
N PRO A 66 7.76 -11.65 -1.35
CA PRO A 66 8.49 -12.65 -2.10
C PRO A 66 9.53 -12.09 -3.06
N GLY A 67 9.24 -10.96 -3.70
CA GLY A 67 10.13 -10.38 -4.70
C GLY A 67 10.09 -8.86 -4.73
N VAL A 68 11.22 -8.26 -5.02
CA VAL A 68 11.37 -6.80 -5.21
C VAL A 68 12.39 -6.51 -6.29
N ALA A 69 12.08 -5.56 -7.16
CA ALA A 69 13.01 -4.94 -8.10
C ALA A 69 13.20 -3.47 -7.73
N ILE A 70 14.46 -3.03 -7.64
CA ILE A 70 14.85 -1.66 -7.31
C ILE A 70 15.70 -1.10 -8.44
N GLY A 71 15.34 0.08 -8.94
CA GLY A 71 16.10 0.83 -9.93
C GLY A 71 16.69 2.09 -9.31
N ILE A 72 17.96 2.35 -9.57
CA ILE A 72 18.67 3.52 -9.08
C ILE A 72 19.20 4.31 -10.28
N VAL A 73 18.75 5.56 -10.36
CA VAL A 73 19.30 6.57 -11.26
C VAL A 73 20.22 7.48 -10.45
N HIS A 74 21.43 7.74 -10.94
CA HIS A 74 22.39 8.61 -10.29
C HIS A 74 23.00 9.55 -11.30
N GLU A 75 23.02 10.85 -10.98
CA GLU A 75 23.53 11.91 -11.86
C GLU A 75 22.95 11.86 -13.30
N GLY A 76 21.66 11.50 -13.40
CA GLY A 76 20.97 11.43 -14.70
C GLY A 76 21.32 10.22 -15.55
N ARG A 77 21.82 9.13 -14.96
CA ARG A 77 22.13 7.86 -15.62
C ARG A 77 21.60 6.68 -14.80
N ILE A 78 21.25 5.59 -15.47
CA ILE A 78 20.96 4.33 -14.78
C ILE A 78 22.24 3.84 -14.12
N ALA A 79 22.25 3.78 -12.78
CA ALA A 79 23.38 3.30 -12.01
C ALA A 79 23.26 1.80 -11.70
N TYR A 80 22.11 1.37 -11.16
CA TYR A 80 21.89 -0.01 -10.74
C TYR A 80 20.47 -0.47 -10.96
N THR A 81 20.33 -1.76 -11.28
CA THR A 81 19.13 -2.58 -11.04
C THR A 81 19.45 -3.63 -10.00
N LEU A 82 18.65 -3.71 -8.94
CA LEU A 82 18.82 -4.66 -7.85
C LEU A 82 17.57 -5.51 -7.73
N ASN A 83 17.73 -6.82 -7.86
CA ASN A 83 16.63 -7.76 -7.91
C ASN A 83 16.78 -8.79 -6.79
N TYR A 84 15.77 -8.91 -5.92
CA TYR A 84 15.81 -9.82 -4.80
C TYR A 84 14.57 -10.71 -4.75
N GLY A 85 14.77 -11.97 -4.35
CA GLY A 85 13.68 -12.93 -4.16
C GLY A 85 13.07 -13.47 -5.46
N TYR A 86 11.76 -13.71 -5.45
CA TYR A 86 11.10 -14.54 -6.45
C TYR A 86 9.87 -13.87 -7.05
N VAL A 87 9.69 -14.04 -8.37
CA VAL A 87 8.44 -13.71 -9.08
C VAL A 87 7.35 -14.74 -8.79
N ASP A 88 7.74 -15.98 -8.47
CA ASP A 88 6.87 -17.09 -8.13
C ASP A 88 7.49 -17.94 -7.00
N LYS A 89 6.85 -17.92 -5.83
CA LYS A 89 7.30 -18.69 -4.64
C LYS A 89 7.34 -20.18 -4.89
N LYS A 90 6.41 -20.70 -5.72
CA LYS A 90 6.27 -22.13 -5.98
C LYS A 90 7.40 -22.65 -6.85
N THR A 91 7.71 -21.95 -7.94
CA THR A 91 8.76 -22.36 -8.89
C THR A 91 10.13 -21.81 -8.50
N LYS A 92 10.20 -20.87 -7.55
CA LYS A 92 11.40 -20.14 -7.17
C LYS A 92 12.07 -19.42 -8.36
N LYS A 93 11.28 -19.04 -9.37
CA LYS A 93 11.78 -18.19 -10.46
C LYS A 93 12.21 -16.84 -9.86
N ALA A 94 13.47 -16.49 -10.04
CA ALA A 94 14.03 -15.25 -9.49
C ALA A 94 13.45 -14.01 -10.17
N VAL A 95 13.44 -12.88 -9.46
CA VAL A 95 13.20 -11.55 -10.03
C VAL A 95 14.38 -11.19 -10.93
N SER A 96 14.09 -10.52 -12.05
CA SER A 96 15.07 -10.01 -13.01
C SER A 96 14.65 -8.62 -13.51
N ASP A 97 15.52 -7.95 -14.26
CA ASP A 97 15.25 -6.64 -14.84
C ASP A 97 14.03 -6.63 -15.78
N ASP A 98 13.72 -7.79 -16.38
CA ASP A 98 12.56 -7.98 -17.27
C ASP A 98 11.29 -8.38 -16.50
N THR A 99 11.36 -8.58 -15.20
CA THR A 99 10.18 -8.93 -14.41
C THR A 99 9.19 -7.77 -14.42
N SER A 100 7.97 -8.06 -14.87
CA SER A 100 6.87 -7.10 -14.88
C SER A 100 6.10 -7.14 -13.56
N PHE A 101 5.65 -6.00 -13.10
CA PHE A 101 4.80 -5.80 -11.93
C PHE A 101 3.61 -4.92 -12.29
N GLN A 102 2.48 -5.08 -11.59
CA GLN A 102 1.44 -4.08 -11.65
C GLN A 102 1.91 -2.83 -10.87
N ALA A 103 1.85 -1.68 -11.52
CA ALA A 103 2.35 -0.42 -10.96
C ALA A 103 1.25 0.42 -10.29
N GLY A 104 0.01 -0.07 -10.27
CA GLY A 104 -1.11 0.62 -9.64
C GLY A 104 -1.22 2.08 -10.10
N SER A 105 -1.34 2.99 -9.17
CA SER A 105 -1.57 4.43 -9.44
C SER A 105 -0.42 5.15 -10.18
N ILE A 106 0.75 4.54 -10.36
CA ILE A 106 1.77 5.09 -11.27
C ILE A 106 1.24 5.18 -12.71
N SER A 107 0.20 4.41 -13.04
CA SER A 107 -0.59 4.55 -14.28
C SER A 107 -0.96 5.99 -14.58
N LYS A 108 -1.28 6.77 -13.54
CA LYS A 108 -1.70 8.16 -13.66
C LYS A 108 -0.60 9.06 -14.23
N SER A 109 0.63 8.81 -13.83
CA SER A 109 1.78 9.59 -14.37
C SER A 109 1.93 9.38 -15.85
N LEU A 110 1.88 8.14 -16.34
CA LEU A 110 1.92 7.88 -17.79
C LEU A 110 0.67 8.39 -18.51
N THR A 111 -0.50 8.31 -17.91
CA THR A 111 -1.73 8.90 -18.48
C THR A 111 -1.58 10.41 -18.64
N ALA A 112 -0.93 11.09 -17.69
CA ALA A 112 -0.66 12.52 -17.83
C ALA A 112 0.26 12.81 -19.04
N TRP A 113 1.26 11.98 -19.29
CA TRP A 113 2.06 12.07 -20.52
C TRP A 113 1.19 11.95 -21.77
N GLY A 114 0.25 11.01 -21.83
CA GLY A 114 -0.68 10.83 -22.94
C GLY A 114 -1.59 12.03 -23.16
N ILE A 115 -2.14 12.60 -22.08
CA ILE A 115 -2.95 13.83 -22.16
C ILE A 115 -2.11 15.02 -22.63
N LEU A 116 -0.91 15.20 -22.10
CA LEU A 116 -0.03 16.30 -22.49
C LEU A 116 0.47 16.16 -23.93
N HIS A 117 0.64 14.95 -24.45
CA HIS A 117 0.88 14.70 -25.86
C HIS A 117 -0.27 15.21 -26.74
N LEU A 118 -1.52 14.92 -26.37
CA LEU A 118 -2.70 15.44 -27.08
C LEU A 118 -2.82 16.98 -26.98
N VAL A 119 -2.35 17.57 -25.86
CA VAL A 119 -2.27 19.03 -25.71
C VAL A 119 -1.22 19.60 -26.68
N ASP A 120 -0.06 18.97 -26.82
CA ASP A 120 0.98 19.42 -27.77
C ASP A 120 0.57 19.25 -29.22
N GLU A 121 -0.29 18.29 -29.54
CA GLU A 121 -0.96 18.12 -30.84
C GLU A 121 -2.09 19.15 -31.08
N GLY A 122 -2.47 19.95 -30.07
CA GLY A 122 -3.57 20.90 -30.17
C GLY A 122 -4.97 20.26 -30.15
N ARG A 123 -5.09 18.98 -29.79
CA ARG A 123 -6.35 18.23 -29.75
C ARG A 123 -7.10 18.42 -28.41
N LEU A 124 -6.39 18.80 -27.37
CA LEU A 124 -6.90 19.13 -26.03
C LEU A 124 -6.33 20.46 -25.55
N LEU A 125 -7.08 21.16 -24.70
CA LEU A 125 -6.58 22.28 -23.92
C LEU A 125 -6.74 21.95 -22.42
N LEU A 126 -5.71 22.25 -21.62
CA LEU A 126 -5.69 21.94 -20.20
C LEU A 126 -6.82 22.61 -19.41
N ASP A 127 -7.17 23.84 -19.79
CA ASP A 127 -8.18 24.64 -19.12
C ASP A 127 -9.60 24.45 -19.72
N ASP A 128 -9.76 23.62 -20.74
CA ASP A 128 -11.08 23.30 -21.28
C ASP A 128 -11.90 22.46 -20.30
N PRO A 129 -13.21 22.74 -20.18
CA PRO A 129 -14.14 21.85 -19.52
C PRO A 129 -14.12 20.46 -20.13
N VAL A 130 -14.03 19.43 -19.29
CA VAL A 130 -14.00 18.03 -19.77
C VAL A 130 -15.24 17.65 -20.57
N GLY A 131 -16.40 18.22 -20.21
CA GLY A 131 -17.67 18.00 -20.91
C GLY A 131 -17.65 18.38 -22.41
N LYS A 132 -16.69 19.21 -22.86
CA LYS A 132 -16.47 19.52 -24.28
C LYS A 132 -16.07 18.28 -25.10
N TYR A 133 -15.39 17.33 -24.48
CA TYR A 133 -14.81 16.17 -25.13
C TYR A 133 -15.60 14.87 -24.90
N LEU A 134 -16.59 14.86 -23.97
CA LEU A 134 -17.34 13.68 -23.58
C LEU A 134 -18.67 13.60 -24.32
N THR A 135 -18.87 12.56 -25.10
CA THR A 135 -20.12 12.28 -25.84
C THR A 135 -20.86 11.05 -25.29
N LYS A 136 -20.14 9.99 -24.90
CA LYS A 136 -20.69 8.70 -24.45
C LYS A 136 -21.15 8.71 -23.00
N TRP A 137 -20.54 9.54 -22.18
CA TRP A 137 -20.89 9.70 -20.77
C TRP A 137 -20.83 11.17 -20.38
N LYS A 138 -21.61 11.56 -19.40
CA LYS A 138 -21.66 12.95 -18.90
C LYS A 138 -21.56 12.96 -17.39
N LEU A 139 -20.84 13.94 -16.85
CA LEU A 139 -20.85 14.21 -15.42
C LEU A 139 -22.27 14.40 -14.90
N PRO A 140 -22.65 13.69 -13.83
CA PRO A 140 -23.93 13.91 -13.17
C PRO A 140 -24.14 15.38 -12.78
N ASN A 141 -25.38 15.83 -12.74
CA ASN A 141 -25.70 17.17 -12.25
C ASN A 141 -25.32 17.28 -10.78
N SER A 142 -24.67 18.38 -10.40
CA SER A 142 -24.29 18.70 -9.04
C SER A 142 -24.68 20.13 -8.69
N GLU A 143 -24.57 20.51 -7.44
CA GLU A 143 -24.72 21.89 -6.98
C GLU A 143 -23.61 22.83 -7.49
N PHE A 144 -22.52 22.24 -8.02
CA PHE A 144 -21.37 22.95 -8.56
C PHE A 144 -21.42 22.98 -10.10
N HIS A 145 -20.72 23.93 -10.69
CA HIS A 145 -20.68 24.07 -12.14
C HIS A 145 -19.75 23.03 -12.79
N ASN A 146 -20.30 22.03 -13.49
CA ASN A 146 -19.54 21.00 -14.20
C ASN A 146 -18.57 21.59 -15.24
N ASN A 147 -18.84 22.78 -15.75
CA ASN A 147 -17.91 23.49 -16.65
C ASN A 147 -16.59 23.91 -15.99
N GLU A 148 -16.51 23.89 -14.68
CA GLU A 148 -15.25 24.11 -13.95
C GLU A 148 -14.41 22.83 -13.78
N VAL A 149 -14.93 21.67 -14.17
CA VAL A 149 -14.16 20.41 -14.21
C VAL A 149 -13.34 20.39 -15.48
N THR A 150 -12.09 20.86 -15.41
CA THR A 150 -11.17 20.95 -16.54
C THR A 150 -10.21 19.78 -16.61
N ILE A 151 -9.58 19.55 -17.76
CA ILE A 151 -8.53 18.53 -17.96
C ILE A 151 -7.41 18.70 -16.93
N LYS A 152 -6.96 19.95 -16.70
CA LYS A 152 -5.93 20.27 -15.71
C LYS A 152 -6.34 19.88 -14.28
N ARG A 153 -7.58 20.17 -13.90
CA ARG A 153 -8.10 19.83 -12.57
C ARG A 153 -8.27 18.33 -12.37
N LEU A 154 -8.57 17.59 -13.42
CA LEU A 154 -8.60 16.13 -13.36
C LEU A 154 -7.20 15.57 -13.12
N LEU A 155 -6.21 16.02 -13.91
CA LEU A 155 -4.81 15.59 -13.79
C LEU A 155 -4.21 15.89 -12.40
N SER A 156 -4.61 17.01 -11.77
CA SER A 156 -4.07 17.48 -10.49
C SER A 156 -4.93 17.09 -9.28
N HIS A 157 -5.98 16.30 -9.45
CA HIS A 157 -6.89 15.93 -8.37
C HIS A 157 -7.59 17.12 -7.68
N THR A 158 -7.81 18.21 -8.42
CA THR A 158 -8.47 19.42 -7.91
C THR A 158 -9.85 19.65 -8.54
N ALA A 159 -10.39 18.65 -9.21
CA ALA A 159 -11.68 18.74 -9.89
C ALA A 159 -12.90 18.63 -8.95
N GLY A 160 -12.71 18.42 -7.65
CA GLY A 160 -13.78 18.29 -6.67
C GLY A 160 -14.61 17.01 -6.81
N LEU A 161 -14.05 15.97 -7.45
CA LEU A 161 -14.74 14.70 -7.66
C LEU A 161 -14.81 13.87 -6.39
N SER A 162 -15.82 12.98 -6.31
CA SER A 162 -15.89 11.95 -5.30
C SER A 162 -14.59 11.15 -5.22
N ALA A 163 -14.16 10.85 -3.99
CA ALA A 163 -12.90 10.17 -3.75
C ALA A 163 -13.01 8.68 -4.01
N HIS A 164 -12.83 8.27 -5.26
CA HIS A 164 -12.48 6.88 -5.55
C HIS A 164 -10.99 6.67 -5.26
N LYS A 165 -10.68 6.22 -4.05
CA LYS A 165 -9.29 6.04 -3.58
C LYS A 165 -8.55 4.91 -4.28
N GLY A 166 -9.24 4.06 -5.03
CA GLY A 166 -8.67 2.95 -5.78
C GLY A 166 -9.74 2.01 -6.29
N TYR A 167 -9.33 1.15 -7.19
CA TYR A 167 -10.16 0.12 -7.77
C TYR A 167 -9.67 -1.25 -7.28
N LEU A 168 -10.60 -2.15 -6.96
CA LEU A 168 -10.25 -3.49 -6.49
C LEU A 168 -9.79 -4.41 -7.63
N GLY A 169 -10.09 -4.01 -8.87
CA GLY A 169 -9.88 -4.83 -10.05
C GLY A 169 -10.82 -6.04 -10.10
N VAL A 170 -10.87 -6.68 -11.25
CA VAL A 170 -11.69 -7.85 -11.53
C VAL A 170 -10.80 -9.07 -11.75
N ALA A 171 -11.12 -10.20 -11.14
CA ALA A 171 -10.36 -11.43 -11.32
C ALA A 171 -10.41 -11.90 -12.79
N PRO A 172 -9.33 -12.51 -13.32
CA PRO A 172 -9.30 -13.02 -14.68
C PRO A 172 -10.49 -13.95 -14.99
N GLY A 173 -11.06 -13.81 -16.19
CA GLY A 173 -12.20 -14.60 -16.64
C GLY A 173 -13.57 -14.11 -16.11
N LYS A 174 -13.59 -13.04 -15.34
CA LYS A 174 -14.81 -12.32 -14.97
C LYS A 174 -15.07 -11.18 -15.95
N HIS A 175 -16.34 -10.75 -16.05
CA HIS A 175 -16.72 -9.61 -16.88
C HIS A 175 -16.09 -8.31 -16.36
N LEU A 176 -15.47 -7.55 -17.26
CA LEU A 176 -15.06 -6.18 -17.02
C LEU A 176 -16.20 -5.25 -17.47
N ASP A 177 -16.60 -4.36 -16.58
CA ASP A 177 -17.58 -3.33 -16.90
C ASP A 177 -17.03 -2.39 -17.99
N SER A 178 -17.89 -1.72 -18.75
CA SER A 178 -17.44 -0.64 -19.64
C SER A 178 -16.95 0.58 -18.82
N ILE A 179 -16.25 1.50 -19.47
CA ILE A 179 -15.80 2.75 -18.81
C ILE A 179 -17.00 3.53 -18.29
N GLU A 180 -18.05 3.62 -19.08
CA GLU A 180 -19.29 4.33 -18.74
C GLU A 180 -20.02 3.67 -17.56
N GLU A 181 -20.00 2.36 -17.49
CA GLU A 181 -20.55 1.60 -16.36
C GLU A 181 -19.75 1.84 -15.09
N SER A 182 -18.42 1.79 -15.17
CA SER A 182 -17.53 2.09 -14.06
C SER A 182 -17.74 3.53 -13.55
N LEU A 183 -17.78 4.52 -14.46
CA LEU A 183 -18.02 5.93 -14.11
C LEU A 183 -19.41 6.16 -13.50
N SER A 184 -20.39 5.34 -13.87
CA SER A 184 -21.78 5.43 -13.36
C SER A 184 -21.98 4.67 -12.04
N GLY A 185 -20.91 4.08 -11.48
CA GLY A 185 -20.99 3.32 -10.23
C GLY A 185 -21.71 1.98 -10.35
N LYS A 186 -21.88 1.45 -11.56
CA LYS A 186 -22.36 0.09 -11.76
C LYS A 186 -21.23 -0.86 -11.38
N GLY A 187 -21.52 -1.76 -10.51
CA GLY A 187 -20.52 -2.70 -10.01
C GLY A 187 -20.55 -2.80 -8.49
N TRP A 188 -20.11 -3.93 -7.97
CA TRP A 188 -20.09 -4.14 -6.53
C TRP A 188 -18.99 -3.29 -5.88
N LEU A 189 -19.37 -2.39 -4.97
CA LEU A 189 -18.50 -1.41 -4.28
C LEU A 189 -18.04 -0.21 -5.14
N ASN A 190 -18.56 -0.02 -6.34
CA ASN A 190 -18.28 1.19 -7.10
C ASN A 190 -19.30 2.27 -6.76
N GLU A 191 -18.82 3.46 -6.46
CA GLU A 191 -19.65 4.66 -6.32
C GLU A 191 -19.62 5.45 -7.64
N PRO A 192 -20.70 6.15 -8.03
CA PRO A 192 -20.67 6.99 -9.21
C PRO A 192 -19.66 8.11 -9.06
N VAL A 193 -19.04 8.50 -10.16
CA VAL A 193 -18.12 9.64 -10.19
C VAL A 193 -18.92 10.91 -10.27
N GLU A 194 -18.90 11.71 -9.21
CA GLU A 194 -19.71 12.91 -9.04
C GLU A 194 -18.85 14.10 -8.58
N VAL A 195 -19.28 15.31 -8.88
CA VAL A 195 -18.69 16.54 -8.31
C VAL A 195 -19.29 16.78 -6.94
N THR A 196 -18.50 16.56 -5.90
CA THR A 196 -18.93 16.65 -4.48
C THR A 196 -18.37 17.87 -3.76
N LYS A 197 -17.43 18.59 -4.40
CA LYS A 197 -16.82 19.81 -3.89
C LYS A 197 -16.63 20.81 -5.02
N LYS A 198 -16.51 22.09 -4.67
CA LYS A 198 -16.25 23.13 -5.67
C LYS A 198 -14.91 22.83 -6.37
N PRO A 199 -14.90 22.69 -7.71
CA PRO A 199 -13.67 22.49 -8.45
C PRO A 199 -12.63 23.58 -8.17
N GLY A 200 -11.41 23.17 -7.89
CA GLY A 200 -10.29 24.07 -7.56
C GLY A 200 -10.18 24.50 -6.08
N SER A 201 -11.13 24.10 -5.21
CA SER A 201 -11.10 24.53 -3.80
C SER A 201 -10.17 23.72 -2.91
N GLU A 202 -10.03 22.44 -3.20
CA GLU A 202 -9.23 21.50 -2.43
C GLU A 202 -8.69 20.37 -3.30
N THR A 203 -7.74 19.62 -2.78
CA THR A 203 -7.22 18.41 -3.42
C THR A 203 -7.98 17.19 -2.91
N ILE A 204 -8.63 16.47 -3.82
CA ILE A 204 -9.31 15.19 -3.54
C ILE A 204 -8.77 14.16 -4.51
N TYR A 205 -7.92 13.25 -4.02
CA TYR A 205 -7.38 12.18 -4.85
C TYR A 205 -8.51 11.31 -5.40
N SER A 206 -8.64 11.25 -6.73
CA SER A 206 -9.71 10.52 -7.40
C SER A 206 -9.21 9.65 -8.54
N GLY A 207 -9.45 8.35 -8.46
CA GLY A 207 -9.26 7.41 -9.57
C GLY A 207 -10.27 7.68 -10.69
N GLY A 208 -11.52 8.05 -10.33
CA GLY A 208 -12.58 8.40 -11.29
C GLY A 208 -12.19 9.54 -12.21
N GLY A 209 -11.44 10.51 -11.72
CA GLY A 209 -10.90 11.59 -12.57
C GLY A 209 -10.01 11.08 -13.70
N TYR A 210 -9.18 10.07 -13.42
CA TYR A 210 -8.33 9.45 -14.44
C TYR A 210 -9.10 8.50 -15.37
N THR A 211 -10.17 7.86 -14.86
CA THR A 211 -11.10 7.10 -15.71
C THR A 211 -11.83 8.02 -16.71
N ILE A 212 -12.20 9.24 -16.28
CA ILE A 212 -12.72 10.27 -17.19
C ILE A 212 -11.66 10.65 -18.23
N LEU A 213 -10.39 10.86 -17.86
CA LEU A 213 -9.32 11.18 -18.79
C LEU A 213 -9.08 10.03 -19.79
N GLN A 214 -9.20 8.78 -19.38
CA GLN A 214 -9.18 7.61 -20.28
C GLN A 214 -10.26 7.73 -21.36
N LEU A 215 -11.51 7.98 -20.95
CA LEU A 215 -12.62 8.13 -21.88
C LEU A 215 -12.40 9.33 -22.82
N VAL A 216 -11.93 10.47 -22.31
CA VAL A 216 -11.56 11.63 -23.13
C VAL A 216 -10.53 11.27 -24.19
N MET A 217 -9.47 10.54 -23.83
CA MET A 217 -8.45 10.10 -24.80
C MET A 217 -9.07 9.23 -25.89
N GLU A 218 -9.91 8.26 -25.52
CA GLU A 218 -10.55 7.38 -26.49
C GLU A 218 -11.52 8.14 -27.41
N GLU A 219 -12.30 9.07 -26.89
CA GLU A 219 -13.27 9.84 -27.68
C GLU A 219 -12.56 10.84 -28.62
N VAL A 220 -11.50 11.48 -28.15
CA VAL A 220 -10.73 12.44 -28.95
C VAL A 220 -9.89 11.74 -30.03
N THR A 221 -9.35 10.57 -29.74
CA THR A 221 -8.45 9.86 -30.67
C THR A 221 -9.17 8.87 -31.59
N GLY A 222 -10.27 8.28 -31.11
CA GLY A 222 -10.89 7.12 -31.74
C GLY A 222 -10.11 5.82 -31.56
N ILE A 223 -9.06 5.82 -30.73
CA ILE A 223 -8.15 4.70 -30.49
C ILE A 223 -8.35 4.21 -29.05
N PRO A 224 -8.41 2.89 -28.78
CA PRO A 224 -8.41 2.37 -27.43
C PRO A 224 -7.23 2.89 -26.60
N PHE A 225 -7.47 3.21 -25.34
CA PHE A 225 -6.50 3.84 -24.44
C PHE A 225 -5.16 3.08 -24.38
N ASP A 226 -5.19 1.77 -24.17
CA ASP A 226 -4.00 0.92 -24.07
C ASP A 226 -3.16 0.98 -25.35
N ARG A 227 -3.80 0.98 -26.50
CA ARG A 227 -3.13 1.05 -27.78
C ARG A 227 -2.51 2.42 -28.05
N TYR A 228 -3.25 3.50 -27.74
CA TYR A 228 -2.72 4.86 -27.84
C TYR A 228 -1.49 5.04 -26.96
N MET A 229 -1.56 4.62 -25.69
CA MET A 229 -0.45 4.73 -24.75
C MET A 229 0.76 3.91 -25.19
N GLU A 230 0.55 2.72 -25.74
CA GLU A 230 1.63 1.88 -26.24
C GLU A 230 2.33 2.54 -27.43
N GLU A 231 1.57 2.95 -28.44
CA GLU A 231 2.11 3.41 -29.71
C GLU A 231 2.67 4.84 -29.66
N GLN A 232 2.00 5.75 -28.96
CA GLN A 232 2.33 7.17 -28.97
C GLN A 232 3.20 7.62 -27.80
N ILE A 233 3.19 6.86 -26.69
CA ILE A 233 3.87 7.27 -25.47
C ILE A 233 4.97 6.28 -25.08
N MET A 234 4.64 5.02 -24.78
CA MET A 234 5.59 4.08 -24.19
C MET A 234 6.69 3.65 -25.16
N LYS A 235 6.33 3.25 -26.39
CA LYS A 235 7.32 2.88 -27.42
C LYS A 235 8.26 4.03 -27.77
N PRO A 236 7.79 5.25 -28.06
CA PRO A 236 8.67 6.39 -28.33
C PRO A 236 9.57 6.77 -27.13
N LEU A 237 9.09 6.62 -25.89
CA LEU A 237 9.92 6.79 -24.69
C LEU A 237 10.97 5.69 -24.52
N GLY A 238 10.86 4.57 -25.23
CA GLY A 238 11.73 3.41 -25.05
C GLY A 238 11.29 2.43 -23.98
N MET A 239 10.07 2.57 -23.42
CA MET A 239 9.46 1.68 -22.41
C MET A 239 8.87 0.44 -23.11
N LYS A 240 9.74 -0.49 -23.49
CA LYS A 240 9.40 -1.62 -24.39
C LYS A 240 8.65 -2.75 -23.70
N SER A 241 8.73 -2.86 -22.38
CA SER A 241 8.14 -3.92 -21.57
C SER A 241 6.90 -3.46 -20.81
N SER A 242 6.55 -2.18 -20.91
CA SER A 242 5.39 -1.61 -20.25
C SER A 242 4.13 -1.77 -21.10
N SER A 243 2.99 -1.99 -20.45
CA SER A 243 1.71 -2.15 -21.15
C SER A 243 0.52 -1.84 -20.25
N PHE A 244 -0.53 -1.27 -20.83
CA PHE A 244 -1.85 -1.17 -20.22
C PHE A 244 -2.79 -2.33 -20.61
N LEU A 245 -2.36 -3.18 -21.56
CA LEU A 245 -3.16 -4.32 -22.01
C LEU A 245 -3.52 -5.25 -20.85
N GLN A 246 -4.81 -5.52 -20.69
CA GLN A 246 -5.35 -6.39 -19.66
C GLN A 246 -5.39 -7.87 -20.10
N ARG A 247 -4.29 -8.36 -20.72
CA ARG A 247 -4.20 -9.75 -21.16
C ARG A 247 -3.73 -10.67 -20.02
N PRO A 248 -4.30 -11.89 -19.86
CA PRO A 248 -3.88 -12.84 -18.85
C PRO A 248 -2.44 -13.35 -19.01
N GLU A 249 -1.89 -13.27 -20.21
CA GLU A 249 -0.73 -14.03 -20.67
C GLU A 249 0.59 -13.23 -20.73
N ASN A 250 0.77 -12.21 -19.91
CA ASN A 250 2.11 -11.62 -19.80
C ASN A 250 3.02 -12.61 -19.05
N GLN A 251 3.82 -13.38 -19.82
CA GLN A 251 4.71 -14.43 -19.30
C GLN A 251 5.74 -13.95 -18.27
N ASN A 252 5.98 -12.63 -18.20
CA ASN A 252 6.96 -12.03 -17.29
C ASN A 252 6.30 -11.33 -16.10
N LEU A 253 4.95 -11.30 -16.01
CA LEU A 253 4.29 -10.69 -14.87
C LEU A 253 4.54 -11.51 -13.60
N SER A 254 5.05 -10.87 -12.56
CA SER A 254 5.20 -11.49 -11.24
C SER A 254 3.84 -11.93 -10.70
N LYS A 255 3.81 -13.03 -9.95
CA LYS A 255 2.63 -13.38 -9.15
C LYS A 255 2.52 -12.44 -7.97
N ALA A 256 1.28 -12.15 -7.56
CA ALA A 256 0.99 -11.37 -6.37
C ALA A 256 0.72 -12.26 -5.17
N TYR A 257 1.06 -11.78 -3.98
CA TYR A 257 0.89 -12.53 -2.74
C TYR A 257 0.21 -11.68 -1.66
N GLY A 258 -0.77 -12.31 -1.00
CA GLY A 258 -1.49 -11.72 0.12
C GLY A 258 -0.69 -11.77 1.43
N TYR A 259 -1.29 -11.23 2.50
CA TYR A 259 -0.67 -11.15 3.83
C TYR A 259 -0.36 -12.51 4.49
N PHE A 260 -0.98 -13.58 4.04
CA PHE A 260 -0.73 -14.94 4.54
C PHE A 260 0.10 -15.77 3.56
N GLY A 261 0.70 -15.13 2.56
CA GLY A 261 1.52 -15.76 1.54
C GLY A 261 0.73 -16.52 0.49
N GLU A 262 -0.61 -16.37 0.45
CA GLU A 262 -1.48 -16.91 -0.58
C GLU A 262 -1.26 -16.20 -1.91
N GLU A 263 -1.35 -16.93 -3.03
CA GLU A 263 -1.29 -16.35 -4.36
C GLU A 263 -2.60 -15.64 -4.67
N LEU A 264 -2.50 -14.37 -5.08
CA LEU A 264 -3.62 -13.54 -5.50
C LEU A 264 -3.79 -13.57 -7.02
N PRO A 265 -5.03 -13.43 -7.53
CA PRO A 265 -5.26 -13.28 -8.96
C PRO A 265 -4.56 -12.05 -9.54
N SER A 266 -4.14 -12.13 -10.81
CA SER A 266 -3.71 -10.95 -11.57
C SER A 266 -4.94 -10.15 -11.97
N TYR A 267 -5.38 -9.25 -11.09
CA TYR A 267 -6.58 -8.44 -11.30
C TYR A 267 -6.47 -7.58 -12.55
N GLN A 268 -7.59 -7.45 -13.25
CA GLN A 268 -7.75 -6.64 -14.47
C GLN A 268 -8.57 -5.40 -14.14
N PHE A 269 -8.34 -4.32 -14.87
CA PHE A 269 -8.96 -3.01 -14.62
C PHE A 269 -9.58 -2.45 -15.89
N THR A 270 -10.85 -2.08 -15.84
CA THR A 270 -11.47 -1.18 -16.82
C THR A 270 -10.80 0.20 -16.76
N GLU A 271 -10.48 0.62 -15.55
CA GLU A 271 -9.86 1.92 -15.21
C GLU A 271 -8.34 1.89 -15.42
N GLN A 272 -7.93 1.60 -16.65
CA GLN A 272 -6.54 1.42 -17.02
C GLN A 272 -5.68 2.65 -16.73
N ALA A 273 -6.21 3.83 -17.06
CA ALA A 273 -5.54 5.12 -16.80
C ALA A 273 -5.27 5.39 -15.32
N ALA A 274 -6.10 4.83 -14.45
CA ALA A 274 -5.98 5.00 -12.99
C ALA A 274 -5.07 3.96 -12.34
N ALA A 275 -5.06 2.67 -12.81
CA ALA A 275 -4.44 1.56 -12.09
C ALA A 275 -3.89 0.41 -12.97
N GLY A 276 -4.04 0.47 -14.30
CA GLY A 276 -3.84 -0.69 -15.19
C GLY A 276 -2.43 -0.94 -15.67
N LEU A 277 -1.45 -0.08 -15.37
CA LEU A 277 -0.07 -0.19 -15.86
C LEU A 277 0.62 -1.46 -15.33
N LYS A 278 1.22 -2.21 -16.24
CA LYS A 278 2.20 -3.27 -15.99
C LYS A 278 3.54 -2.79 -16.53
N THR A 279 4.60 -2.87 -15.75
CA THR A 279 5.91 -2.31 -16.10
C THR A 279 7.03 -3.06 -15.40
N ASN A 280 8.26 -2.85 -15.81
CA ASN A 280 9.46 -3.33 -15.13
C ASN A 280 10.32 -2.16 -14.62
N VAL A 281 11.36 -2.50 -13.90
CA VAL A 281 12.26 -1.51 -13.28
C VAL A 281 13.01 -0.66 -14.30
N THR A 282 13.42 -1.24 -15.42
CA THR A 282 14.17 -0.56 -16.49
C THR A 282 13.32 0.50 -17.19
N ASP A 283 12.10 0.14 -17.55
CA ASP A 283 11.16 1.08 -18.18
C ASP A 283 10.80 2.24 -17.24
N MET A 284 10.66 1.96 -15.96
CA MET A 284 10.40 3.02 -14.97
C MET A 284 11.58 3.97 -14.78
N MET A 285 12.82 3.47 -14.82
CA MET A 285 14.00 4.35 -14.83
C MET A 285 14.07 5.18 -16.11
N THR A 286 13.67 4.62 -17.25
CA THR A 286 13.54 5.36 -18.52
C THR A 286 12.55 6.52 -18.38
N LEU A 287 11.41 6.31 -17.74
CA LEU A 287 10.44 7.38 -17.44
C LEU A 287 11.04 8.47 -16.54
N ILE A 288 11.82 8.08 -15.51
CA ILE A 288 12.53 9.04 -14.64
C ILE A 288 13.47 9.90 -15.48
N LEU A 289 14.32 9.28 -16.32
CA LEU A 289 15.27 10.00 -17.18
C LEU A 289 14.56 10.96 -18.13
N ALA A 290 13.47 10.52 -18.78
CA ALA A 290 12.67 11.36 -19.64
C ALA A 290 12.04 12.55 -18.89
N SER A 291 11.66 12.34 -17.63
CA SER A 291 11.09 13.40 -16.78
C SER A 291 12.13 14.39 -16.26
N MET A 292 13.40 14.00 -16.16
CA MET A 292 14.50 14.88 -15.77
C MET A 292 15.08 15.69 -16.94
N ASP A 293 14.97 15.20 -18.17
CA ASP A 293 15.58 15.80 -19.37
C ASP A 293 14.82 17.03 -19.92
N ALA A 294 13.95 17.62 -19.06
CA ALA A 294 13.15 18.79 -19.40
C ALA A 294 13.97 19.99 -19.96
N ASN A 295 15.31 19.97 -19.86
CA ASN A 295 16.14 21.11 -20.18
C ASN A 295 16.94 21.01 -21.49
N ASN A 296 16.99 19.90 -22.21
CA ASN A 296 18.00 19.79 -23.26
C ASN A 296 17.62 19.32 -24.65
N LYS A 297 16.66 18.46 -24.87
CA LYS A 297 16.36 18.01 -26.25
C LYS A 297 14.95 17.50 -26.48
N GLY A 298 14.09 17.51 -25.45
CA GLY A 298 12.80 16.84 -25.52
C GLY A 298 12.98 15.32 -25.64
N ASN A 299 12.15 14.58 -24.91
CA ASN A 299 12.13 13.12 -24.98
C ASN A 299 11.47 12.58 -26.26
N GLY A 300 11.17 13.48 -27.24
CA GLY A 300 10.50 13.15 -28.49
C GLY A 300 9.01 12.86 -28.39
N VAL A 301 8.43 12.89 -27.20
CA VAL A 301 7.01 12.57 -26.95
C VAL A 301 6.21 13.81 -26.60
N ILE A 302 6.66 14.58 -25.61
CA ILE A 302 6.05 15.87 -25.23
C ILE A 302 7.12 16.96 -25.17
N LYS A 303 6.70 18.21 -25.35
CA LYS A 303 7.60 19.36 -25.29
C LYS A 303 8.15 19.54 -23.87
N SER A 304 9.39 20.07 -23.76
CA SER A 304 10.04 20.33 -22.47
C SER A 304 9.22 21.23 -21.55
N GLU A 305 8.49 22.20 -22.12
CA GLU A 305 7.60 23.07 -21.36
C GLU A 305 6.47 22.29 -20.69
N ARG A 306 5.98 21.22 -21.34
CA ARG A 306 4.94 20.33 -20.79
C ARG A 306 5.46 19.48 -19.64
N VAL A 307 6.70 18.97 -19.77
CA VAL A 307 7.35 18.26 -18.64
C VAL A 307 7.49 19.20 -17.44
N THR A 308 7.91 20.44 -17.67
CA THR A 308 8.02 21.46 -16.62
C THR A 308 6.64 21.82 -16.04
N GLU A 309 5.60 21.97 -16.86
CA GLU A 309 4.24 22.25 -16.43
C GLU A 309 3.67 21.09 -15.60
N MET A 310 3.90 19.85 -16.03
CA MET A 310 3.50 18.64 -15.33
C MET A 310 4.02 18.60 -13.88
N GLN A 311 5.25 19.05 -13.68
CA GLN A 311 5.95 18.98 -12.39
C GLN A 311 5.56 20.12 -11.43
N LYS A 312 4.94 21.20 -11.93
CA LYS A 312 4.52 22.30 -11.07
C LYS A 312 3.23 21.97 -10.31
N PRO A 313 3.21 22.14 -8.98
CA PRO A 313 1.98 22.00 -8.23
C PRO A 313 0.90 22.96 -8.71
N VAL A 314 -0.31 22.43 -8.91
CA VAL A 314 -1.52 23.21 -9.19
C VAL A 314 -2.15 23.66 -7.88
N LEU A 315 -2.21 22.76 -6.89
CA LEU A 315 -2.68 23.04 -5.55
C LEU A 315 -2.02 22.06 -4.56
N GLY A 316 -1.49 22.58 -3.44
CA GLY A 316 -0.76 21.78 -2.46
C GLY A 316 0.48 21.13 -3.09
N GLU A 317 0.58 19.81 -3.00
CA GLU A 317 1.70 19.01 -3.55
C GLU A 317 1.38 18.41 -4.93
N ASN A 318 0.21 18.74 -5.53
CA ASN A 318 -0.31 18.05 -6.70
C ASN A 318 0.04 18.75 -8.01
N GLY A 319 0.95 18.18 -8.78
CA GLY A 319 1.19 18.48 -10.18
C GLY A 319 0.24 17.69 -11.10
N LEU A 320 0.57 17.56 -12.37
CA LEU A 320 -0.25 16.83 -13.35
C LEU A 320 0.19 15.34 -13.38
N GLY A 321 -0.45 14.52 -12.58
CA GLY A 321 -0.13 13.09 -12.43
C GLY A 321 1.16 12.77 -11.69
N ILE A 322 1.69 13.74 -10.95
CA ILE A 322 2.89 13.61 -10.10
C ILE A 322 2.72 14.47 -8.86
N PHE A 323 3.34 14.07 -7.76
CA PHE A 323 3.39 14.85 -6.52
C PHE A 323 4.74 15.51 -6.33
N GLU A 324 4.74 16.71 -5.75
CA GLU A 324 5.95 17.41 -5.32
C GLU A 324 6.02 17.39 -3.79
N LYS A 325 7.18 17.07 -3.22
CA LYS A 325 7.45 17.15 -1.79
C LYS A 325 8.76 17.89 -1.54
N ASN A 326 8.74 18.86 -0.62
CA ASN A 326 9.97 19.51 -0.19
C ASN A 326 10.77 18.60 0.74
N LEU A 327 12.08 18.48 0.49
CA LEU A 327 13.03 17.78 1.33
C LEU A 327 13.76 18.73 2.29
N SER A 328 14.44 18.19 3.29
CA SER A 328 15.08 18.96 4.37
C SER A 328 16.18 19.95 3.93
N ASN A 329 16.72 19.78 2.73
CA ASN A 329 17.76 20.61 2.12
C ASN A 329 17.25 21.54 1.02
N GLN A 330 15.95 21.84 1.02
CA GLN A 330 15.24 22.63 0.01
C GLN A 330 15.20 22.00 -1.38
N TRP A 331 15.59 20.74 -1.53
CA TRP A 331 15.40 20.00 -2.76
C TRP A 331 13.94 19.57 -2.89
N LYS A 332 13.53 19.35 -4.11
CA LYS A 332 12.19 18.88 -4.43
C LYS A 332 12.25 17.42 -4.86
N LEU A 333 11.47 16.59 -4.22
CA LEU A 333 11.17 15.24 -4.65
C LEU A 333 9.90 15.28 -5.51
N LEU A 334 10.02 14.81 -6.73
CA LEU A 334 8.88 14.53 -7.61
C LEU A 334 8.64 13.03 -7.61
N TYR A 335 7.39 12.60 -7.32
CA TYR A 335 7.14 11.17 -7.10
C TYR A 335 5.70 10.76 -7.36
N HIS A 336 5.49 9.48 -7.53
CA HIS A 336 4.20 8.83 -7.36
C HIS A 336 4.38 7.42 -6.79
N SER A 337 3.43 6.96 -6.01
CA SER A 337 3.34 5.59 -5.55
C SER A 337 2.14 4.89 -6.18
N GLY A 338 2.15 3.57 -6.19
CA GLY A 338 1.06 2.79 -6.71
C GLY A 338 0.80 1.53 -5.90
N ASP A 339 -0.47 1.23 -5.73
CA ASP A 339 -0.91 0.11 -4.93
C ASP A 339 -2.04 -0.61 -5.66
N ASN A 340 -1.80 -1.89 -5.98
CA ASN A 340 -2.78 -2.88 -6.38
C ASN A 340 -2.67 -4.05 -5.41
N ARG A 341 -3.69 -4.88 -5.32
CA ARG A 341 -3.71 -6.03 -4.41
C ARG A 341 -2.52 -6.95 -4.69
N GLY A 342 -1.59 -7.03 -3.72
CA GLY A 342 -0.36 -7.79 -3.80
C GLY A 342 0.77 -7.18 -4.62
N TRP A 343 0.62 -5.95 -5.16
CA TRP A 343 1.70 -5.20 -5.79
C TRP A 343 1.77 -3.78 -5.26
N HIS A 344 2.95 -3.36 -4.84
CA HIS A 344 3.19 -2.01 -4.33
C HIS A 344 4.42 -1.42 -5.00
N SER A 345 4.29 -0.22 -5.50
CA SER A 345 5.29 0.44 -6.33
C SER A 345 5.56 1.87 -5.87
N PHE A 346 6.73 2.36 -6.23
CA PHE A 346 7.15 3.74 -6.06
C PHE A 346 8.08 4.11 -7.20
N TYR A 347 7.96 5.31 -7.69
CA TYR A 347 9.03 5.99 -8.38
C TYR A 347 9.13 7.43 -7.91
N GLY A 348 10.35 7.95 -7.88
CA GLY A 348 10.58 9.35 -7.55
C GLY A 348 11.97 9.79 -7.99
N PHE A 349 12.14 11.07 -8.15
CA PHE A 349 13.42 11.66 -8.54
C PHE A 349 13.59 13.07 -7.97
N ILE A 350 14.84 13.47 -7.80
CA ILE A 350 15.26 14.78 -7.31
C ILE A 350 15.90 15.54 -8.50
N PRO A 351 15.21 16.49 -9.14
CA PRO A 351 15.74 17.19 -10.31
C PRO A 351 17.07 17.90 -10.06
N ASN A 352 17.29 18.37 -8.82
CA ASN A 352 18.51 19.11 -8.44
C ASN A 352 19.78 18.26 -8.56
N THR A 353 19.72 16.99 -8.12
CA THR A 353 20.86 16.05 -8.13
C THR A 353 20.83 15.15 -9.34
N LYS A 354 19.69 15.06 -10.02
CA LYS A 354 19.38 14.10 -11.08
C LYS A 354 19.41 12.65 -10.61
N ASP A 355 19.08 12.42 -9.33
CA ASP A 355 18.97 11.11 -8.74
C ASP A 355 17.52 10.63 -8.72
N GLY A 356 17.33 9.32 -8.82
CA GLY A 356 16.00 8.72 -8.87
C GLY A 356 15.97 7.30 -8.33
N LEU A 357 14.81 6.91 -7.86
CA LEU A 357 14.54 5.61 -7.29
C LEU A 357 13.26 5.01 -7.86
N VAL A 358 13.32 3.73 -8.18
CA VAL A 358 12.17 2.89 -8.53
C VAL A 358 12.11 1.72 -7.56
N ILE A 359 10.92 1.36 -7.10
CA ILE A 359 10.68 0.18 -6.25
C ILE A 359 9.42 -0.51 -6.78
N LEU A 360 9.52 -1.82 -7.07
CA LEU A 360 8.41 -2.66 -7.52
C LEU A 360 8.39 -3.94 -6.67
N THR A 361 7.27 -4.26 -6.04
CA THR A 361 7.13 -5.42 -5.15
C THR A 361 5.93 -6.29 -5.52
N ASN A 362 5.93 -7.56 -5.10
CA ASN A 362 4.86 -8.52 -5.41
C ASN A 362 4.24 -9.20 -4.17
N GLY A 363 4.15 -8.50 -3.06
CA GLY A 363 3.48 -8.97 -1.83
C GLY A 363 2.84 -7.83 -1.07
N GLU A 364 1.77 -8.11 -0.31
CA GLU A 364 1.03 -7.09 0.45
C GLU A 364 1.90 -6.40 1.53
N GLY A 365 2.95 -7.05 2.05
CA GLY A 365 3.97 -6.40 2.90
C GLY A 365 4.88 -5.43 2.15
N GLY A 366 4.73 -5.31 0.83
CA GLY A 366 5.50 -4.42 -0.03
C GLY A 366 5.33 -2.94 0.31
N ILE A 367 4.26 -2.55 0.98
CA ILE A 367 4.07 -1.17 1.46
C ILE A 367 5.16 -0.80 2.47
N ASP A 368 5.41 -1.66 3.46
CA ASP A 368 6.44 -1.41 4.47
C ASP A 368 7.84 -1.54 3.90
N LEU A 369 8.08 -2.56 3.06
CA LEU A 369 9.36 -2.72 2.37
C LEU A 369 9.70 -1.50 1.52
N ARG A 370 8.76 -1.03 0.71
CA ARG A 370 8.87 0.19 -0.10
C ARG A 370 9.21 1.40 0.76
N GLN A 371 8.56 1.52 1.92
CA GLN A 371 8.77 2.63 2.84
C GLN A 371 10.19 2.63 3.43
N ASP A 372 10.70 1.48 3.84
CA ASP A 372 12.06 1.37 4.39
C ASP A 372 13.13 1.65 3.33
N ILE A 373 12.93 1.16 2.09
CA ILE A 373 13.83 1.47 0.95
C ILE A 373 13.80 2.97 0.63
N TYR A 374 12.60 3.56 0.55
CA TYR A 374 12.42 5.01 0.33
C TYR A 374 13.12 5.84 1.42
N HIS A 375 12.94 5.48 2.70
CA HIS A 375 13.58 6.19 3.80
C HIS A 375 15.11 6.09 3.73
N ALA A 376 15.64 4.91 3.40
CA ALA A 376 17.08 4.71 3.23
C ALA A 376 17.65 5.56 2.09
N TRP A 377 16.88 5.72 0.99
CA TRP A 377 17.26 6.58 -0.12
C TRP A 377 17.24 8.05 0.26
N ILE A 378 16.16 8.55 0.87
CA ILE A 378 16.09 9.96 1.31
C ILE A 378 17.19 10.27 2.33
N GLU A 379 17.50 9.35 3.24
CA GLU A 379 18.62 9.51 4.17
C GLU A 379 19.97 9.57 3.45
N HIS A 380 20.15 8.75 2.41
CA HIS A 380 21.33 8.81 1.56
C HIS A 380 21.46 10.17 0.88
N GLU A 381 20.42 10.64 0.22
CA GLU A 381 20.41 11.90 -0.53
C GLU A 381 20.59 13.12 0.38
N THR A 382 19.85 13.18 1.47
CA THR A 382 19.72 14.40 2.29
C THR A 382 20.62 14.39 3.52
N GLY A 383 21.19 13.25 3.89
CA GLY A 383 21.91 13.10 5.16
C GLY A 383 21.02 13.03 6.40
N LYS A 384 19.70 13.01 6.24
CA LYS A 384 18.72 13.01 7.34
C LYS A 384 17.59 12.05 7.06
N SER A 385 17.19 11.30 8.08
CA SER A 385 15.98 10.50 7.98
C SER A 385 14.76 11.40 7.85
N PRO A 386 13.81 11.10 6.94
CA PRO A 386 12.60 11.90 6.76
C PRO A 386 11.69 11.81 8.00
N GLU A 387 10.85 12.86 8.23
CA GLU A 387 9.90 12.87 9.35
C GLU A 387 8.97 11.64 9.35
N SER A 388 8.57 11.17 8.16
CA SER A 388 7.77 9.95 8.01
C SER A 388 8.45 8.70 8.59
N TYR A 389 9.78 8.65 8.64
CA TYR A 389 10.51 7.57 9.30
C TYR A 389 10.23 7.54 10.81
N PHE A 390 10.28 8.71 11.46
CA PHE A 390 10.05 8.79 12.91
C PHE A 390 8.59 8.46 13.27
N SER A 391 7.61 8.93 12.48
CA SER A 391 6.21 8.60 12.69
C SER A 391 5.93 7.10 12.49
N LEU A 392 6.53 6.47 11.50
CA LEU A 392 6.43 5.03 11.26
C LEU A 392 7.11 4.23 12.38
N ALA A 393 8.31 4.65 12.81
CA ALA A 393 9.01 4.01 13.93
C ALA A 393 8.21 4.10 15.23
N GLU A 394 7.60 5.25 15.51
CA GLU A 394 6.71 5.43 16.66
C GLU A 394 5.46 4.55 16.55
N GLN A 395 4.84 4.48 15.38
CA GLN A 395 3.70 3.59 15.15
C GLN A 395 4.08 2.12 15.36
N ARG A 396 5.23 1.67 14.84
CA ARG A 396 5.75 0.31 15.05
C ARG A 396 5.99 0.04 16.55
N LYS A 397 6.57 1.00 17.27
CA LYS A 397 6.78 0.92 18.72
C LYS A 397 5.45 0.81 19.47
N ASN A 398 4.47 1.65 19.16
CA ASN A 398 3.15 1.63 19.79
C ASN A 398 2.41 0.31 19.52
N ASN A 399 2.54 -0.22 18.32
CA ASN A 399 2.00 -1.51 17.93
C ASN A 399 2.64 -2.66 18.71
N PHE A 400 3.95 -2.63 18.91
CA PHE A 400 4.68 -3.60 19.70
C PHE A 400 4.29 -3.55 21.18
N ILE A 401 4.19 -2.37 21.79
CA ILE A 401 3.72 -2.18 23.17
C ILE A 401 2.30 -2.74 23.31
N THR A 402 1.42 -2.46 22.36
CA THR A 402 0.05 -2.99 22.34
C THR A 402 0.04 -4.52 22.29
N SER A 403 0.91 -5.14 21.47
CA SER A 403 1.06 -6.59 21.42
C SER A 403 1.48 -7.18 22.78
N ILE A 404 2.43 -6.53 23.45
CA ILE A 404 2.89 -6.96 24.79
C ILE A 404 1.74 -6.87 25.79
N VAL A 405 0.99 -5.77 25.82
CA VAL A 405 -0.13 -5.58 26.75
C VAL A 405 -1.22 -6.63 26.52
N ILE A 406 -1.58 -6.90 25.25
CA ILE A 406 -2.57 -7.95 24.92
C ILE A 406 -2.04 -9.32 25.33
N GLY A 407 -0.78 -9.64 25.02
CA GLY A 407 -0.17 -10.93 25.37
C GLY A 407 -0.04 -11.14 26.88
N ALA A 408 0.39 -10.12 27.64
CA ALA A 408 0.52 -10.18 29.08
C ALA A 408 -0.85 -10.36 29.77
N THR A 409 -1.87 -9.64 29.33
CA THR A 409 -3.23 -9.79 29.86
C THR A 409 -3.83 -11.16 29.56
N LEU A 410 -3.58 -11.70 28.35
CA LEU A 410 -3.94 -13.06 27.97
C LEU A 410 -3.24 -14.09 28.86
N GLY A 411 -1.91 -13.95 29.05
CA GLY A 411 -1.13 -14.83 29.91
C GLY A 411 -1.63 -14.82 31.36
N LEU A 412 -1.92 -13.64 31.91
CA LEU A 412 -2.49 -13.51 33.26
C LEU A 412 -3.88 -14.16 33.35
N TYR A 413 -4.73 -13.97 32.36
CA TYR A 413 -6.05 -14.62 32.32
C TYR A 413 -5.92 -16.14 32.29
N LEU A 414 -5.05 -16.70 31.45
CA LEU A 414 -4.80 -18.13 31.34
C LEU A 414 -4.26 -18.69 32.67
N LEU A 415 -3.32 -18.01 33.30
CA LEU A 415 -2.78 -18.39 34.62
C LEU A 415 -3.89 -18.46 35.68
N LEU A 416 -4.68 -17.40 35.74
CA LEU A 416 -5.80 -17.35 36.71
C LEU A 416 -6.88 -18.42 36.39
N PHE A 417 -7.10 -18.71 35.11
CA PHE A 417 -8.01 -19.75 34.68
C PHE A 417 -7.53 -21.14 35.14
N VAL A 418 -6.25 -21.47 34.87
CA VAL A 418 -5.62 -22.74 35.29
C VAL A 418 -5.64 -22.88 36.81
N ILE A 419 -5.29 -21.82 37.57
CA ILE A 419 -5.35 -21.85 39.05
C ILE A 419 -6.77 -22.14 39.54
N ARG A 420 -7.79 -21.59 38.90
CA ARG A 420 -9.21 -21.84 39.28
C ARG A 420 -9.67 -23.25 38.94
N LEU A 421 -9.18 -23.84 37.83
CA LEU A 421 -9.39 -25.24 37.50
C LEU A 421 -8.74 -26.15 38.57
N TYR A 422 -7.45 -25.90 38.87
CA TYR A 422 -6.70 -26.69 39.87
C TYR A 422 -7.32 -26.66 41.28
N LYS A 423 -7.84 -25.47 41.67
CA LYS A 423 -8.55 -25.31 42.97
C LYS A 423 -9.98 -25.87 42.96
N GLY A 424 -10.42 -26.55 41.89
CA GLY A 424 -11.77 -27.09 41.78
C GLY A 424 -12.88 -26.02 41.77
N ARG A 425 -12.52 -24.75 41.46
CA ARG A 425 -13.49 -23.64 41.41
C ARG A 425 -14.21 -23.55 40.08
N ARG A 426 -13.78 -24.32 39.08
CA ARG A 426 -14.41 -24.49 37.76
C ARG A 426 -14.49 -25.96 37.41
N THR A 427 -15.53 -26.37 36.68
CA THR A 427 -15.73 -27.74 36.20
C THR A 427 -16.28 -27.76 34.82
N PHE A 428 -16.06 -28.87 34.09
CA PHE A 428 -16.54 -29.04 32.75
C PHE A 428 -18.07 -29.12 32.67
N ILE A 429 -18.67 -28.51 31.65
CA ILE A 429 -20.13 -28.25 31.57
C ILE A 429 -21.01 -29.49 31.56
N PHE A 430 -20.52 -30.66 31.10
CA PHE A 430 -21.29 -31.89 31.06
C PHE A 430 -21.78 -32.41 32.44
N LYS A 431 -21.34 -31.77 33.53
CA LYS A 431 -21.78 -32.07 34.91
C LYS A 431 -22.74 -31.01 35.48
N GLN A 432 -23.34 -30.14 34.61
CA GLN A 432 -24.15 -29.02 35.11
C GLN A 432 -25.58 -28.98 34.56
N GLU A 433 -26.44 -28.23 35.25
CA GLU A 433 -27.86 -28.06 34.95
C GLU A 433 -28.17 -27.32 33.65
N LYS A 434 -29.36 -27.59 33.05
CA LYS A 434 -29.88 -27.05 31.80
C LYS A 434 -29.71 -25.53 31.60
N ARG A 435 -29.83 -24.75 32.69
CA ARG A 435 -29.68 -23.28 32.68
C ARG A 435 -28.26 -22.80 32.35
N SER A 436 -27.23 -23.62 32.60
CA SER A 436 -25.84 -23.35 32.29
C SER A 436 -25.54 -23.49 30.78
N TYR A 437 -26.27 -24.36 30.05
CA TYR A 437 -26.11 -24.57 28.63
C TYR A 437 -26.61 -23.39 27.83
N ILE A 438 -27.74 -22.77 28.20
CA ILE A 438 -28.26 -21.58 27.54
C ILE A 438 -27.22 -20.43 27.63
N GLY A 439 -26.69 -20.21 28.81
CA GLY A 439 -25.64 -19.21 29.02
C GLY A 439 -24.36 -19.48 28.20
N LEU A 440 -24.00 -20.76 28.04
CA LEU A 440 -22.87 -21.14 27.20
C LEU A 440 -23.17 -20.85 25.72
N VAL A 441 -24.35 -21.28 25.21
CA VAL A 441 -24.75 -21.08 23.81
C VAL A 441 -24.75 -19.58 23.45
N VAL A 442 -25.39 -18.75 24.30
CA VAL A 442 -25.43 -17.28 24.08
C VAL A 442 -24.01 -16.70 24.05
N ARG A 443 -23.16 -17.09 25.01
CA ARG A 443 -21.78 -16.60 25.08
C ARG A 443 -20.95 -17.06 23.88
N THR A 444 -21.05 -18.34 23.48
CA THR A 444 -20.35 -18.90 22.34
C THR A 444 -20.75 -18.16 21.05
N PHE A 445 -22.06 -17.95 20.86
CA PHE A 445 -22.58 -17.23 19.70
C PHE A 445 -22.09 -15.77 19.67
N SER A 446 -22.14 -15.07 20.82
CA SER A 446 -21.62 -13.72 20.94
C SER A 446 -20.12 -13.63 20.62
N LEU A 447 -19.31 -14.57 21.09
CA LEU A 447 -17.86 -14.58 20.84
C LEU A 447 -17.53 -14.93 19.38
N ILE A 448 -18.30 -15.82 18.76
CA ILE A 448 -18.15 -16.12 17.31
C ILE A 448 -18.48 -14.87 16.48
N ILE A 449 -19.59 -14.19 16.77
CA ILE A 449 -19.94 -12.94 16.09
C ILE A 449 -18.82 -11.91 16.29
N THR A 450 -18.31 -11.75 17.50
CA THR A 450 -17.21 -10.82 17.78
C THR A 450 -15.96 -11.20 17.00
N ALA A 451 -15.61 -12.50 16.91
CA ALA A 451 -14.48 -12.97 16.11
C ALA A 451 -14.65 -12.63 14.61
N ILE A 452 -15.84 -12.87 14.07
CA ILE A 452 -16.17 -12.54 12.69
C ILE A 452 -16.06 -11.02 12.46
N LEU A 453 -16.64 -10.21 13.35
CA LEU A 453 -16.58 -8.74 13.23
C LEU A 453 -15.14 -8.22 13.32
N VAL A 454 -14.33 -8.75 14.25
CA VAL A 454 -12.90 -8.38 14.36
C VAL A 454 -12.14 -8.81 13.11
N PHE A 455 -12.38 -10.03 12.62
CA PHE A 455 -11.75 -10.52 11.38
C PHE A 455 -12.14 -9.64 10.19
N CYS A 456 -13.43 -9.39 9.97
CA CYS A 456 -13.91 -8.55 8.89
C CYS A 456 -13.37 -7.13 8.99
N ALA A 457 -13.42 -6.50 10.18
CA ALA A 457 -12.91 -5.17 10.40
C ALA A 457 -11.40 -5.08 10.13
N THR A 458 -10.62 -6.06 10.60
CA THR A 458 -9.18 -6.08 10.41
C THR A 458 -8.80 -6.38 8.96
N TYR A 459 -9.48 -7.32 8.32
CA TYR A 459 -9.28 -7.65 6.92
C TYR A 459 -9.66 -6.48 6.02
N LEU A 460 -10.85 -5.89 6.20
CA LEU A 460 -11.30 -4.73 5.45
C LEU A 460 -10.40 -3.52 5.69
N TRP A 461 -9.99 -3.28 6.95
CA TRP A 461 -9.04 -2.21 7.27
C TRP A 461 -7.73 -2.36 6.50
N ARG A 462 -7.17 -3.57 6.41
CA ARG A 462 -5.96 -3.84 5.63
C ARG A 462 -6.15 -3.63 4.14
N VAL A 463 -7.26 -4.17 3.59
CA VAL A 463 -7.57 -4.07 2.16
C VAL A 463 -7.82 -2.62 1.74
N PHE A 464 -8.48 -1.82 2.58
CA PHE A 464 -8.87 -0.44 2.23
C PHE A 464 -7.91 0.64 2.72
N SER A 465 -7.17 0.40 3.81
CA SER A 465 -6.23 1.41 4.34
C SER A 465 -4.82 1.29 3.78
N LEU A 466 -4.52 0.23 3.02
CA LEU A 466 -3.19 -0.04 2.48
C LEU A 466 -2.09 -0.02 3.57
N ASN A 467 -2.44 -0.44 4.78
CA ASN A 467 -1.55 -0.38 5.93
C ASN A 467 -1.31 -1.78 6.47
N SER A 468 -0.08 -2.25 6.50
CA SER A 468 0.33 -3.58 6.96
C SER A 468 0.20 -3.77 8.48
N GLY A 469 -0.22 -2.72 9.19
CA GLY A 469 -0.22 -2.63 10.65
C GLY A 469 -0.86 -3.82 11.37
N ASN A 470 -0.04 -4.58 12.11
CA ASN A 470 -0.42 -5.40 13.26
C ASN A 470 -0.99 -6.81 13.05
N THR A 471 -0.38 -7.63 12.21
CA THR A 471 -0.69 -9.08 12.15
C THR A 471 -0.60 -9.72 13.53
N ILE A 472 0.41 -9.38 14.33
CA ILE A 472 0.62 -9.91 15.69
C ILE A 472 -0.53 -9.54 16.62
N ASN A 473 -0.97 -8.29 16.62
CA ASN A 473 -2.11 -7.87 17.46
C ASN A 473 -3.39 -8.57 17.06
N PHE A 474 -3.63 -8.76 15.77
CA PHE A 474 -4.78 -9.53 15.29
C PHE A 474 -4.73 -10.98 15.77
N ILE A 475 -3.59 -11.67 15.61
CA ILE A 475 -3.40 -13.05 16.09
C ILE A 475 -3.66 -13.12 17.60
N LEU A 476 -3.11 -12.21 18.40
CA LEU A 476 -3.31 -12.18 19.84
C LEU A 476 -4.77 -11.95 20.22
N ILE A 477 -5.50 -11.09 19.53
CA ILE A 477 -6.94 -10.89 19.74
C ILE A 477 -7.73 -12.15 19.40
N MET A 478 -7.40 -12.84 18.30
CA MET A 478 -8.04 -14.09 17.93
C MET A 478 -7.78 -15.19 18.96
N VAL A 479 -6.54 -15.31 19.46
CA VAL A 479 -6.19 -16.24 20.56
C VAL A 479 -6.97 -15.88 21.82
N TRP A 480 -7.16 -14.60 22.13
CA TRP A 480 -8.01 -14.15 23.24
C TRP A 480 -9.45 -14.65 23.09
N ILE A 481 -10.04 -14.46 21.93
CA ILE A 481 -11.42 -14.88 21.63
C ILE A 481 -11.56 -16.39 21.79
N ILE A 482 -10.64 -17.17 21.22
CA ILE A 482 -10.60 -18.64 21.35
C ILE A 482 -10.47 -19.05 22.82
N THR A 483 -9.59 -18.39 23.58
CA THR A 483 -9.41 -18.65 25.03
C THR A 483 -10.69 -18.38 25.80
N LEU A 484 -11.40 -17.30 25.50
CA LEU A 484 -12.69 -16.99 26.12
C LEU A 484 -13.77 -18.02 25.76
N LEU A 485 -13.80 -18.50 24.51
CA LEU A 485 -14.68 -19.58 24.08
C LEU A 485 -14.42 -20.84 24.89
N ILE A 486 -13.17 -21.32 24.91
CA ILE A 486 -12.77 -22.52 25.65
C ILE A 486 -13.12 -22.37 27.15
N SER A 487 -12.79 -21.22 27.75
CA SER A 487 -13.06 -20.97 29.16
C SER A 487 -14.55 -21.00 29.49
N GLY A 488 -15.43 -20.79 28.53
CA GLY A 488 -16.88 -20.89 28.64
C GLY A 488 -17.38 -22.29 28.95
N PHE A 489 -16.66 -23.33 28.49
CA PHE A 489 -16.98 -24.72 28.79
C PHE A 489 -16.67 -25.12 30.27
N PHE A 490 -16.01 -24.25 31.02
CA PHE A 490 -15.62 -24.47 32.39
C PHE A 490 -16.24 -23.39 33.33
N PRO A 491 -17.56 -23.38 33.58
CA PRO A 491 -18.21 -22.41 34.45
C PRO A 491 -17.75 -22.52 35.90
N LYS A 492 -17.97 -21.45 36.67
CA LYS A 492 -17.70 -21.42 38.08
C LYS A 492 -18.65 -22.35 38.84
N ILE A 493 -18.14 -23.16 39.76
CA ILE A 493 -18.95 -23.91 40.72
C ILE A 493 -19.57 -22.90 41.70
N ARG A 494 -20.90 -22.83 41.77
CA ARG A 494 -21.60 -22.06 42.82
C ARG A 494 -21.41 -22.78 44.13
N SER A 495 -20.75 -22.15 45.11
CA SER A 495 -20.79 -22.61 46.48
C SER A 495 -22.22 -22.39 46.97
N ASN A 496 -22.97 -23.46 47.18
CA ASN A 496 -24.19 -23.41 47.99
C ASN A 496 -23.74 -23.09 49.41
N LYS A 497 -23.69 -21.82 49.79
CA LYS A 497 -23.85 -21.44 51.20
C LYS A 497 -25.29 -21.76 51.55
N LYS A 498 -25.59 -22.98 51.94
CA LYS A 498 -26.74 -23.25 52.79
C LYS A 498 -26.38 -22.62 54.12
N ASN A 499 -27.20 -21.65 54.54
CA ASN A 499 -27.24 -21.12 55.89
C ASN A 499 -27.41 -22.28 56.85
N VAL A 500 -26.53 -22.36 57.82
CA VAL A 500 -26.82 -22.97 59.17
C VAL A 500 -27.02 -21.81 60.11
#